data_72fefe2c4e815cf8f4c1ecdceb5c4708
#
_entry.id   72fefe2c4e815cf8f4c1ecdceb5c4708
#
_cell.length_a   1.000
_cell.length_b   1.000
_cell.length_c   1.000
_cell.angle_alpha   90.00
_cell.angle_beta   90.00
_cell.angle_gamma   90.00
#
_symmetry.space_group_name_H-M   'P 1'
#
loop_
_entity.id
_entity.type
_entity.pdbx_description
1 polymer ?
#
loop_
_entity_poly.entity_id
_entity_poly.type
_entity_poly.pdbx_seq_one_letter_code
_entity_poly.pdbx_strand_id
1 'polypeptide(L)'
;MSKKIRFTETVLRDGQQSLIATRMPTSDMLPIIKTMDEAGFHALEMWGGATFDSCVRYLNEDPWERLRQIRKEVKNTKLQMLLRGQNLLGYRHYADDVVRAFVEKSVENGIDIIRIFDALNDVRNLQTAIQTTKEAGGHCQAAISYTTSEIHTIDYFVKLAKELSQT
;
A
#
# COMPACT_ATOMS: atom_id res chain seq x y z
N MET A 1 -7.07 -27.10 -12.74
CA MET A 1 -5.89 -26.27 -13.08
C MET A 1 -5.29 -25.77 -11.78
N SER A 2 -4.00 -26.00 -11.51
CA SER A 2 -3.32 -25.46 -10.34
C SER A 2 -3.27 -23.93 -10.45
N LYS A 3 -3.72 -23.22 -9.40
CA LYS A 3 -3.59 -21.75 -9.35
C LYS A 3 -2.09 -21.42 -9.23
N LYS A 4 -1.57 -20.62 -10.16
CA LYS A 4 -0.18 -20.12 -10.08
C LYS A 4 -0.03 -19.26 -8.85
N ILE A 5 0.96 -19.57 -8.00
CA ILE A 5 1.32 -18.72 -6.84
C ILE A 5 1.86 -17.39 -7.39
N ARG A 6 1.48 -16.29 -6.74
CA ARG A 6 1.91 -14.93 -7.08
C ARG A 6 2.71 -14.37 -5.92
N PHE A 7 3.81 -13.70 -6.22
CA PHE A 7 4.68 -13.06 -5.24
C PHE A 7 4.60 -11.55 -5.37
N THR A 8 4.49 -10.86 -4.24
CA THR A 8 4.67 -9.41 -4.14
C THR A 8 6.00 -9.15 -3.47
N GLU A 9 6.86 -8.36 -4.12
CA GLU A 9 8.12 -7.92 -3.54
C GLU A 9 7.89 -6.65 -2.72
N THR A 10 8.46 -6.57 -1.51
CA THR A 10 8.22 -5.46 -0.58
C THR A 10 9.49 -4.72 -0.15
N VAL A 11 10.63 -5.05 -0.73
CA VAL A 11 11.94 -4.48 -0.32
C VAL A 11 11.97 -2.95 -0.42
N LEU A 12 11.30 -2.38 -1.42
CA LEU A 12 11.27 -0.93 -1.64
C LEU A 12 10.33 -0.18 -0.69
N ARG A 13 9.48 -0.89 0.06
CA ARG A 13 8.62 -0.32 1.10
C ARG A 13 9.01 -0.87 2.47
N ASP A 14 8.70 -2.14 2.74
CA ASP A 14 8.88 -2.75 4.06
C ASP A 14 10.36 -3.00 4.40
N GLY A 15 11.11 -3.52 3.45
CA GLY A 15 12.53 -3.81 3.66
C GLY A 15 13.33 -2.56 4.02
N GLN A 16 13.26 -1.51 3.24
CA GLN A 16 13.95 -0.26 3.52
C GLN A 16 13.38 0.49 4.75
N GLN A 17 12.08 0.35 5.01
CA GLN A 17 11.46 0.90 6.22
C GLN A 17 12.04 0.22 7.47
N SER A 18 12.20 -1.09 7.45
CA SER A 18 12.67 -1.88 8.58
C SER A 18 14.18 -1.75 8.80
N LEU A 19 14.97 -1.65 7.74
CA LEU A 19 16.43 -1.68 7.82
C LEU A 19 17.07 -0.30 7.95
N ILE A 20 16.52 0.73 7.29
CA ILE A 20 17.10 2.08 7.24
C ILE A 20 16.07 3.19 7.52
N ALA A 21 15.02 2.85 8.26
CA ALA A 21 13.99 3.79 8.71
C ALA A 21 13.40 4.65 7.56
N THR A 22 13.11 4.03 6.41
CA THR A 22 12.56 4.71 5.22
C THR A 22 13.47 5.79 4.61
N ARG A 23 14.79 5.69 4.82
CA ARG A 23 15.77 6.71 4.37
C ARG A 23 16.39 6.41 3.00
N MET A 24 15.90 5.43 2.24
CA MET A 24 16.40 5.16 0.89
C MET A 24 15.96 6.24 -0.09
N PRO A 25 16.88 7.00 -0.69
CA PRO A 25 16.53 7.99 -1.71
C PRO A 25 16.01 7.31 -2.99
N THR A 26 15.24 8.04 -3.77
CA THR A 26 14.71 7.54 -5.06
C THR A 26 15.85 7.17 -6.02
N SER A 27 16.94 7.93 -6.02
CA SER A 27 18.13 7.65 -6.83
C SER A 27 18.74 6.28 -6.59
N ASP A 28 18.63 5.75 -5.35
CA ASP A 28 19.17 4.44 -4.99
C ASP A 28 18.21 3.29 -5.35
N MET A 29 16.91 3.61 -5.51
CA MET A 29 15.90 2.63 -5.95
C MET A 29 15.94 2.42 -7.47
N LEU A 30 16.05 3.49 -8.25
CA LEU A 30 15.91 3.44 -9.71
C LEU A 30 16.83 2.44 -10.41
N PRO A 31 18.10 2.24 -10.03
CA PRO A 31 18.99 1.31 -10.72
C PRO A 31 18.54 -0.14 -10.71
N ILE A 32 17.78 -0.57 -9.70
CA ILE A 32 17.32 -1.97 -9.59
C ILE A 32 15.92 -2.20 -10.14
N ILE A 33 15.15 -1.14 -10.38
CA ILE A 33 13.72 -1.21 -10.75
C ILE A 33 13.49 -2.06 -11.99
N LYS A 34 14.30 -1.88 -13.04
CA LYS A 34 14.17 -2.65 -14.27
C LYS A 34 14.36 -4.15 -14.03
N THR A 35 15.38 -4.53 -13.26
CA THR A 35 15.62 -5.93 -12.90
C THR A 35 14.46 -6.52 -12.10
N MET A 36 13.88 -5.74 -11.18
CA MET A 36 12.71 -6.17 -10.40
C MET A 36 11.46 -6.32 -11.29
N ASP A 37 11.26 -5.45 -12.26
CA ASP A 37 10.15 -5.52 -13.21
C ASP A 37 10.24 -6.78 -14.11
N GLU A 38 11.46 -7.19 -14.46
CA GLU A 38 11.75 -8.36 -15.28
C GLU A 38 11.73 -9.68 -14.47
N ALA A 39 11.83 -9.63 -13.14
CA ALA A 39 11.89 -10.81 -12.26
C ALA A 39 10.58 -11.59 -12.18
N GLY A 40 9.48 -11.06 -12.72
CA GLY A 40 8.19 -11.74 -12.79
C GLY A 40 7.36 -11.72 -11.52
N PHE A 41 7.55 -10.75 -10.66
CA PHE A 41 6.68 -10.49 -9.52
C PHE A 41 5.27 -10.11 -9.97
N HIS A 42 4.28 -10.42 -9.13
CA HIS A 42 2.91 -9.96 -9.33
C HIS A 42 2.78 -8.48 -9.09
N ALA A 43 3.44 -7.98 -8.05
CA ALA A 43 3.46 -6.58 -7.68
C ALA A 43 4.77 -6.20 -6.98
N LEU A 44 5.14 -4.92 -7.07
CA LEU A 44 6.16 -4.28 -6.26
C LEU A 44 5.45 -3.35 -5.27
N GLU A 45 5.51 -3.67 -3.98
CA GLU A 45 5.06 -2.76 -2.94
C GLU A 45 6.18 -1.76 -2.64
N MET A 46 6.06 -0.58 -3.21
CA MET A 46 7.15 0.40 -3.23
C MET A 46 6.81 1.70 -2.51
N TRP A 47 5.57 1.86 -2.08
CA TRP A 47 5.07 3.11 -1.54
C TRP A 47 4.11 2.89 -0.37
N GLY A 48 3.92 3.93 0.44
CA GLY A 48 3.02 3.90 1.60
C GLY A 48 3.16 5.16 2.43
N GLY A 49 2.43 5.23 3.54
CA GLY A 49 2.40 6.41 4.40
C GLY A 49 3.76 6.82 4.94
N ALA A 50 4.52 5.87 5.51
CA ALA A 50 5.84 6.15 6.05
C ALA A 50 6.85 6.54 4.96
N THR A 51 6.75 5.94 3.78
CA THR A 51 7.58 6.28 2.62
C THR A 51 7.31 7.70 2.14
N PHE A 52 6.03 8.06 2.02
CA PHE A 52 5.60 9.41 1.66
C PHE A 52 6.11 10.46 2.65
N ASP A 53 5.88 10.24 3.95
CA ASP A 53 6.29 11.13 5.02
C ASP A 53 7.82 11.32 5.05
N SER A 54 8.58 10.25 4.87
CA SER A 54 10.05 10.30 4.82
C SER A 54 10.60 11.09 3.65
N CYS A 55 9.98 11.02 2.49
CA CYS A 55 10.38 11.85 1.33
C CYS A 55 10.37 13.32 1.70
N VAL A 56 9.27 13.77 2.32
CA VAL A 56 9.09 15.18 2.70
C VAL A 56 9.99 15.59 3.87
N ARG A 57 10.02 14.78 4.94
CA ARG A 57 10.67 15.17 6.21
C ARG A 57 12.18 15.03 6.21
N TYR A 58 12.72 14.06 5.47
CA TYR A 58 14.10 13.65 5.66
C TYR A 58 14.91 13.59 4.38
N LEU A 59 14.27 13.34 3.23
CA LEU A 59 14.96 13.14 1.97
C LEU A 59 14.92 14.38 1.06
N ASN A 60 14.10 15.36 1.41
CA ASN A 60 13.85 16.54 0.56
C ASN A 60 13.41 16.12 -0.87
N GLU A 61 12.57 15.10 -0.96
CA GLU A 61 12.02 14.57 -2.20
C GLU A 61 10.51 14.80 -2.29
N ASP A 62 10.01 15.03 -3.50
CA ASP A 62 8.57 14.95 -3.77
C ASP A 62 8.14 13.48 -3.84
N PRO A 63 7.27 12.99 -2.89
CA PRO A 63 6.84 11.61 -2.87
C PRO A 63 6.02 11.21 -4.11
N TRP A 64 5.30 12.14 -4.72
CA TRP A 64 4.55 11.91 -5.96
C TRP A 64 5.51 11.74 -7.15
N GLU A 65 6.59 12.52 -7.19
CA GLU A 65 7.61 12.38 -8.23
C GLU A 65 8.34 11.04 -8.12
N ARG A 66 8.63 10.57 -6.91
CA ARG A 66 9.15 9.21 -6.68
C ARG A 66 8.24 8.15 -7.32
N LEU A 67 6.93 8.24 -7.07
CA LEU A 67 5.96 7.31 -7.65
C LEU A 67 5.98 7.37 -9.18
N ARG A 68 5.96 8.56 -9.76
CA ARG A 68 5.98 8.75 -11.22
C ARG A 68 7.25 8.21 -11.87
N GLN A 69 8.40 8.45 -11.24
CA GLN A 69 9.69 7.94 -11.74
C GLN A 69 9.73 6.42 -11.72
N ILE A 70 9.32 5.79 -10.64
CA ILE A 70 9.25 4.32 -10.57
C ILE A 70 8.23 3.78 -11.58
N ARG A 71 7.05 4.39 -11.70
CA ARG A 71 6.05 3.98 -12.70
C ARG A 71 6.57 4.06 -14.12
N LYS A 72 7.39 5.06 -14.42
CA LYS A 72 8.01 5.21 -15.75
C LYS A 72 8.91 4.04 -16.11
N GLU A 73 9.63 3.48 -15.15
CA GLU A 73 10.55 2.35 -15.37
C GLU A 73 9.84 0.99 -15.36
N VAL A 74 8.77 0.83 -14.56
CA VAL A 74 8.01 -0.43 -14.42
C VAL A 74 6.99 -0.56 -15.55
N LYS A 75 7.06 -1.65 -16.33
CA LYS A 75 6.19 -1.90 -17.48
C LYS A 75 5.33 -3.16 -17.35
N ASN A 76 5.85 -4.18 -16.67
CA ASN A 76 5.26 -5.52 -16.62
C ASN A 76 4.59 -5.81 -15.27
N THR A 77 5.09 -5.21 -14.21
CA THR A 77 4.71 -5.50 -12.82
C THR A 77 3.76 -4.42 -12.28
N LYS A 78 2.82 -4.81 -11.46
CA LYS A 78 1.92 -3.86 -10.79
C LYS A 78 2.65 -3.11 -9.70
N LEU A 79 2.32 -1.83 -9.51
CA LEU A 79 2.77 -1.06 -8.37
C LEU A 79 1.73 -1.13 -7.25
N GLN A 80 2.22 -1.43 -6.05
CA GLN A 80 1.40 -1.55 -4.85
C GLN A 80 1.83 -0.54 -3.79
N MET A 81 0.86 -0.03 -3.05
CA MET A 81 1.10 0.76 -1.84
C MET A 81 0.39 0.16 -0.63
N LEU A 82 0.94 0.45 0.56
CA LEU A 82 0.29 0.22 1.84
C LEU A 82 -0.40 1.50 2.32
N LEU A 83 -1.70 1.42 2.64
CA LEU A 83 -2.50 2.54 3.11
C LEU A 83 -3.13 2.24 4.48
N ARG A 84 -2.90 3.12 5.44
CA ARG A 84 -3.49 3.02 6.78
C ARG A 84 -4.91 3.60 6.80
N GLY A 85 -5.85 2.98 6.08
CA GLY A 85 -7.27 3.36 6.07
C GLY A 85 -7.50 4.87 6.20
N GLN A 86 -8.36 5.27 7.14
CA GLN A 86 -8.71 6.68 7.38
C GLN A 86 -7.55 7.56 7.88
N ASN A 87 -6.44 6.96 8.33
CA ASN A 87 -5.26 7.71 8.78
C ASN A 87 -4.29 8.05 7.65
N LEU A 88 -4.49 7.51 6.44
CA LEU A 88 -3.62 7.75 5.28
C LEU A 88 -2.13 7.62 5.62
N LEU A 89 -1.45 8.76 5.70
CA LEU A 89 -0.02 8.91 5.98
C LEU A 89 0.28 9.16 7.46
N GLY A 90 -0.75 9.58 8.22
CA GLY A 90 -0.58 10.20 9.53
C GLY A 90 -0.95 9.31 10.70
N TYR A 91 -1.10 9.99 11.83
CA TYR A 91 -1.40 9.39 13.13
C TYR A 91 -2.76 9.86 13.69
N ARG A 92 -3.60 10.41 12.83
CA ARG A 92 -4.97 10.84 13.13
C ARG A 92 -5.87 10.53 11.95
N HIS A 93 -7.17 10.52 12.16
CA HIS A 93 -8.15 10.41 11.09
C HIS A 93 -8.15 11.68 10.24
N TYR A 94 -8.18 11.50 8.93
CA TYR A 94 -8.46 12.55 7.96
C TYR A 94 -9.95 12.54 7.60
N ALA A 95 -10.47 13.65 7.12
CA ALA A 95 -11.82 13.74 6.59
C ALA A 95 -11.96 12.91 5.30
N ASP A 96 -13.16 12.43 5.00
CA ASP A 96 -13.41 11.53 3.87
C ASP A 96 -13.02 12.12 2.52
N ASP A 97 -13.21 13.43 2.32
CA ASP A 97 -12.81 14.12 1.11
C ASP A 97 -11.29 14.09 0.89
N VAL A 98 -10.51 14.21 1.96
CA VAL A 98 -9.04 14.08 1.91
C VAL A 98 -8.63 12.65 1.56
N VAL A 99 -9.31 11.64 2.17
CA VAL A 99 -9.06 10.23 1.86
C VAL A 99 -9.36 9.94 0.39
N ARG A 100 -10.49 10.43 -0.12
CA ARG A 100 -10.88 10.29 -1.53
C ARG A 100 -9.82 10.91 -2.45
N ALA A 101 -9.51 12.18 -2.24
CA ALA A 101 -8.53 12.89 -3.06
C ALA A 101 -7.16 12.20 -3.06
N PHE A 102 -6.70 11.69 -1.92
CA PHE A 102 -5.42 11.00 -1.82
C PHE A 102 -5.43 9.67 -2.59
N VAL A 103 -6.47 8.87 -2.45
CA VAL A 103 -6.61 7.57 -3.13
C VAL A 103 -6.71 7.77 -4.65
N GLU A 104 -7.55 8.69 -5.10
CA GLU A 104 -7.71 9.05 -6.53
C GLU A 104 -6.36 9.47 -7.13
N LYS A 105 -5.64 10.37 -6.46
CA LYS A 105 -4.31 10.81 -6.89
C LYS A 105 -3.27 9.70 -6.88
N SER A 106 -3.35 8.75 -5.95
CA SER A 106 -2.45 7.60 -5.93
C SER A 106 -2.64 6.71 -7.16
N VAL A 107 -3.89 6.40 -7.51
CA VAL A 107 -4.20 5.61 -8.71
C VAL A 107 -3.85 6.38 -9.98
N GLU A 108 -4.20 7.65 -10.07
CA GLU A 108 -3.88 8.54 -11.21
C GLU A 108 -2.37 8.62 -11.48
N ASN A 109 -1.54 8.62 -10.43
CA ASN A 109 -0.08 8.65 -10.54
C ASN A 109 0.57 7.27 -10.72
N GLY A 110 -0.21 6.18 -10.81
CA GLY A 110 0.27 4.89 -11.27
C GLY A 110 0.29 3.76 -10.24
N ILE A 111 -0.39 3.91 -9.10
CA ILE A 111 -0.64 2.78 -8.19
C ILE A 111 -1.74 1.89 -8.76
N ASP A 112 -1.43 0.60 -8.93
CA ASP A 112 -2.39 -0.41 -9.40
C ASP A 112 -3.13 -1.10 -8.26
N ILE A 113 -2.44 -1.30 -7.11
CA ILE A 113 -2.98 -2.03 -5.96
C ILE A 113 -2.83 -1.19 -4.70
N ILE A 114 -3.92 -0.97 -3.99
CA ILE A 114 -3.90 -0.34 -2.67
C ILE A 114 -4.21 -1.40 -1.61
N ARG A 115 -3.21 -1.72 -0.79
CA ARG A 115 -3.37 -2.61 0.36
C ARG A 115 -3.76 -1.77 1.57
N ILE A 116 -5.02 -1.93 1.99
CA ILE A 116 -5.65 -1.09 3.01
C ILE A 116 -5.76 -1.89 4.30
N PHE A 117 -5.30 -1.31 5.40
CA PHE A 117 -5.38 -1.90 6.74
C PHE A 117 -5.80 -0.88 7.80
N ASP A 118 -6.30 -1.40 8.90
CA ASP A 118 -6.43 -0.67 10.16
C ASP A 118 -5.75 -1.47 11.28
N ALA A 119 -4.98 -0.82 12.14
CA ALA A 119 -4.21 -1.50 13.19
C ALA A 119 -5.10 -2.23 14.21
N LEU A 120 -6.33 -1.75 14.41
CA LEU A 120 -7.33 -2.34 15.30
C LEU A 120 -8.40 -3.16 14.59
N ASN A 121 -8.27 -3.34 13.26
CA ASN A 121 -9.24 -4.04 12.41
C ASN A 121 -10.67 -3.43 12.44
N ASP A 122 -10.77 -2.12 12.62
CA ASP A 122 -12.06 -1.44 12.53
C ASP A 122 -12.42 -1.20 11.06
N VAL A 123 -13.38 -1.98 10.55
CA VAL A 123 -13.80 -1.94 9.14
C VAL A 123 -14.34 -0.56 8.75
N ARG A 124 -14.89 0.21 9.67
CA ARG A 124 -15.38 1.58 9.42
C ARG A 124 -14.26 2.51 8.95
N ASN A 125 -13.04 2.30 9.45
CA ASN A 125 -11.87 3.06 9.06
C ASN A 125 -11.33 2.69 7.67
N LEU A 126 -11.84 1.63 7.06
CA LEU A 126 -11.40 1.14 5.74
C LEU A 126 -12.37 1.56 4.62
N GLN A 127 -13.65 1.81 4.95
CA GLN A 127 -14.74 1.93 3.97
C GLN A 127 -14.48 2.99 2.89
N THR A 128 -14.15 4.22 3.29
CA THR A 128 -13.91 5.32 2.34
C THR A 128 -12.76 4.99 1.38
N ALA A 129 -11.65 4.46 1.92
CA ALA A 129 -10.49 4.10 1.11
C ALA A 129 -10.79 2.92 0.17
N ILE A 130 -11.51 1.89 0.63
CA ILE A 130 -11.92 0.73 -0.18
C ILE A 130 -12.82 1.17 -1.33
N GLN A 131 -13.87 1.93 -1.02
CA GLN A 131 -14.82 2.40 -2.01
C GLN A 131 -14.12 3.27 -3.07
N THR A 132 -13.35 4.26 -2.63
CA THR A 132 -12.66 5.16 -3.55
C THR A 132 -11.62 4.43 -4.42
N THR A 133 -10.91 3.44 -3.87
CA THR A 133 -9.97 2.63 -4.66
C THR A 133 -10.67 1.94 -5.83
N LYS A 134 -11.86 1.37 -5.59
CA LYS A 134 -12.65 0.70 -6.63
C LYS A 134 -13.20 1.69 -7.65
N GLU A 135 -13.73 2.82 -7.19
CA GLU A 135 -14.25 3.89 -8.04
C GLU A 135 -13.17 4.48 -8.95
N ALA A 136 -11.95 4.63 -8.44
CA ALA A 136 -10.79 5.09 -9.20
C ALA A 136 -10.20 4.03 -10.15
N GLY A 137 -10.72 2.79 -10.17
CA GLY A 137 -10.24 1.70 -11.01
C GLY A 137 -9.01 0.96 -10.49
N GLY A 138 -8.57 1.23 -9.26
CA GLY A 138 -7.50 0.51 -8.59
C GLY A 138 -7.96 -0.85 -8.03
N HIS A 139 -7.02 -1.76 -7.81
CA HIS A 139 -7.30 -3.02 -7.13
C HIS A 139 -7.22 -2.82 -5.60
N CYS A 140 -8.34 -3.03 -4.91
CA CYS A 140 -8.37 -2.99 -3.45
C CYS A 140 -7.94 -4.34 -2.87
N GLN A 141 -6.97 -4.32 -1.96
CA GLN A 141 -6.54 -5.46 -1.16
C GLN A 141 -6.75 -5.13 0.32
N ALA A 142 -7.88 -5.53 0.89
CA ALA A 142 -8.10 -5.38 2.32
C ALA A 142 -7.19 -6.33 3.11
N ALA A 143 -6.57 -5.83 4.17
CA ALA A 143 -5.64 -6.58 5.00
C ALA A 143 -6.12 -6.67 6.46
N ILE A 144 -5.88 -7.82 7.07
CA ILE A 144 -6.16 -8.08 8.48
C ILE A 144 -4.88 -7.89 9.28
N SER A 145 -4.94 -7.10 10.34
CA SER A 145 -3.87 -6.99 11.34
C SER A 145 -4.01 -8.15 12.33
N TYR A 146 -3.22 -9.21 12.12
CA TYR A 146 -3.27 -10.40 12.95
C TYR A 146 -2.52 -10.21 14.27
N THR A 147 -3.14 -10.68 15.34
CA THR A 147 -2.50 -10.75 16.66
C THR A 147 -3.10 -11.92 17.45
N THR A 148 -2.54 -12.21 18.61
CA THR A 148 -3.02 -13.26 19.52
C THR A 148 -3.35 -12.65 20.88
N SER A 149 -4.56 -12.94 21.38
CA SER A 149 -5.01 -12.64 22.74
C SER A 149 -6.28 -13.43 23.03
N GLU A 150 -6.82 -13.32 24.21
CA GLU A 150 -8.06 -14.04 24.62
C GLU A 150 -9.27 -13.68 23.73
N ILE A 151 -9.30 -12.46 23.16
CA ILE A 151 -10.40 -12.01 22.30
C ILE A 151 -10.12 -12.21 20.79
N HIS A 152 -8.84 -12.33 20.40
CA HIS A 152 -8.46 -12.51 18.99
C HIS A 152 -8.41 -13.99 18.62
N THR A 153 -9.59 -14.60 18.58
CA THR A 153 -9.78 -16.02 18.25
C THR A 153 -9.80 -16.24 16.73
N ILE A 154 -9.73 -17.50 16.32
CA ILE A 154 -9.90 -17.89 14.90
C ILE A 154 -11.26 -17.42 14.39
N ASP A 155 -12.33 -17.61 15.19
CA ASP A 155 -13.69 -17.19 14.80
C ASP A 155 -13.81 -15.68 14.60
N TYR A 156 -13.13 -14.88 15.43
CA TYR A 156 -13.01 -13.43 15.24
C TYR A 156 -12.45 -13.11 13.86
N PHE A 157 -11.30 -13.70 13.48
CA PHE A 157 -10.67 -13.44 12.19
C PHE A 157 -11.47 -13.98 11.00
N VAL A 158 -12.13 -15.13 11.15
CA VAL A 158 -13.03 -15.66 10.12
C VAL A 158 -14.22 -14.73 9.88
N LYS A 159 -14.81 -14.18 10.95
CA LYS A 159 -15.89 -13.19 10.83
C LYS A 159 -15.40 -11.93 10.11
N LEU A 160 -14.27 -11.37 10.54
CA LEU A 160 -13.66 -10.19 9.92
C LEU A 160 -13.34 -10.42 8.44
N ALA A 161 -12.75 -11.58 8.08
CA ALA A 161 -12.47 -11.92 6.70
C ALA A 161 -13.73 -12.01 5.84
N LYS A 162 -14.82 -12.58 6.37
CA LYS A 162 -16.11 -12.62 5.67
C LYS A 162 -16.68 -11.22 5.46
N GLU A 163 -16.61 -10.35 6.45
CA GLU A 163 -17.06 -8.96 6.36
C GLU A 163 -16.27 -8.20 5.28
N LEU A 164 -14.94 -8.27 5.32
CA LEU A 164 -14.07 -7.63 4.33
C LEU A 164 -14.25 -8.20 2.92
N SER A 165 -14.67 -9.46 2.77
CA SER A 165 -14.90 -10.04 1.44
C SER A 165 -16.20 -9.55 0.78
N GLN A 166 -17.07 -8.89 1.52
CA GLN A 166 -18.35 -8.33 1.06
C GLN A 166 -18.25 -6.83 0.75
N THR A 167 -17.19 -6.17 1.19
CA THR A 167 -16.92 -4.76 0.93
C THR A 167 -16.16 -4.60 -0.39
#